data_6c49f6e6b1e2009498c60cca9a0df851
#
_entry.id   6c49f6e6b1e2009498c60cca9a0df851
#
_cell.length_a   1.000
_cell.length_b   1.000
_cell.length_c   1.000
_cell.angle_alpha   90.00
_cell.angle_beta   90.00
_cell.angle_gamma   90.00
#
_symmetry.space_group_name_H-M   'P 1'
#
loop_
_entity.id
_entity.type
_entity.pdbx_description
1 polymer ?
#
loop_
_entity_poly.entity_id
_entity_poly.type
_entity_poly.pdbx_seq_one_letter_code
_entity_poly.pdbx_strand_id
1 'polypeptide(L)'
;LEHTFPEHGVKTTFVDPDDLQNFEDAIQDNTKLIFFETLGNPNSNLVDIEALAKIAHKHGIPLVADSTFATPYLLRPIEYGVDIVVHSATKFIGGHGTTLGGVIVDSGKFDWEKSGKFPQLTEPNASYHGISFVQAAGPAAFATYIRAILLRDTGAAISPFNAFLLLQGVETLSLRVERHVENTKKVLEYLQNHPLVEHVNHPSLDPKYQDLYNKYFPSGAGSIFTFDIKGGEKEAKAFIDALEIFSLLANVADVKSLVIHPKTTTHSQLSEQEFNEQKIFDNTIRLSIGTENINDIIADLEQGFDAVKALNA
;
A
#
# COMPACT_ATOMS: atom_id res chain seq x y z
N LEU A 1 6.85 12.13 0.47
CA LEU A 1 8.16 11.96 1.09
C LEU A 1 9.20 12.92 0.50
N GLU A 2 9.26 13.10 -0.81
CA GLU A 2 10.28 13.88 -1.52
C GLU A 2 10.24 15.38 -1.20
N HIS A 3 9.07 15.98 -1.09
CA HIS A 3 8.91 17.42 -0.93
C HIS A 3 8.73 17.84 0.53
N THR A 4 7.87 17.18 1.28
CA THR A 4 7.52 17.57 2.65
C THR A 4 8.56 17.16 3.69
N PHE A 5 9.15 15.97 3.55
CA PHE A 5 10.09 15.45 4.54
C PHE A 5 11.40 16.25 4.64
N PRO A 6 11.97 16.79 3.54
CA PRO A 6 13.13 17.69 3.62
C PRO A 6 12.92 18.94 4.48
N GLU A 7 11.68 19.47 4.53
CA GLU A 7 11.33 20.61 5.41
C GLU A 7 11.50 20.26 6.90
N HIS A 8 11.44 18.98 7.24
CA HIS A 8 11.64 18.42 8.59
C HIS A 8 13.03 17.80 8.78
N GLY A 9 13.97 18.04 7.85
CA GLY A 9 15.33 17.53 7.93
C GLY A 9 15.49 16.05 7.58
N VAL A 10 14.45 15.42 6.98
CA VAL A 10 14.49 14.02 6.56
C VAL A 10 14.66 13.94 5.05
N LYS A 11 15.68 13.24 4.58
CA LYS A 11 15.91 12.95 3.16
C LYS A 11 15.42 11.56 2.83
N THR A 12 14.80 11.42 1.66
CA THR A 12 14.34 10.14 1.11
C THR A 12 15.08 9.86 -0.19
N THR A 13 15.58 8.65 -0.35
CA THR A 13 16.12 8.13 -1.60
C THR A 13 15.17 7.06 -2.09
N PHE A 14 14.58 7.24 -3.28
CA PHE A 14 13.79 6.23 -3.95
C PHE A 14 14.70 5.31 -4.75
N VAL A 15 14.39 4.02 -4.72
CA VAL A 15 15.13 2.99 -5.46
C VAL A 15 14.17 2.04 -6.15
N ASP A 16 14.60 1.46 -7.26
CA ASP A 16 13.86 0.38 -7.93
C ASP A 16 13.90 -0.87 -7.04
N PRO A 17 12.73 -1.36 -6.57
CA PRO A 17 12.66 -2.52 -5.68
C PRO A 17 12.91 -3.86 -6.37
N ASP A 18 12.98 -3.88 -7.69
CA ASP A 18 13.20 -5.08 -8.49
C ASP A 18 14.62 -5.63 -8.37
N ASP A 19 15.58 -4.77 -8.02
CA ASP A 19 16.95 -5.14 -7.68
C ASP A 19 17.27 -4.70 -6.24
N LEU A 20 17.39 -5.68 -5.35
CA LEU A 20 17.71 -5.43 -3.95
C LEU A 20 19.08 -4.78 -3.72
N GLN A 21 20.00 -4.85 -4.70
CA GLN A 21 21.29 -4.18 -4.63
C GLN A 21 21.11 -2.65 -4.58
N ASN A 22 20.07 -2.11 -5.20
CA ASN A 22 19.74 -0.69 -5.15
C ASN A 22 19.50 -0.18 -3.72
N PHE A 23 18.89 -1.02 -2.87
CA PHE A 23 18.71 -0.67 -1.45
C PHE A 23 20.06 -0.66 -0.71
N GLU A 24 20.90 -1.66 -0.93
CA GLU A 24 22.21 -1.77 -0.31
C GLU A 24 23.08 -0.56 -0.68
N ASP A 25 23.09 -0.17 -1.94
CA ASP A 25 23.90 0.93 -2.48
C ASP A 25 23.38 2.31 -2.03
N ALA A 26 22.09 2.44 -1.75
CA ALA A 26 21.49 3.69 -1.28
C ALA A 26 21.68 3.94 0.23
N ILE A 27 22.06 2.93 1.02
CA ILE A 27 22.24 3.08 2.47
C ILE A 27 23.46 3.91 2.78
N GLN A 28 23.30 4.89 3.66
CA GLN A 28 24.34 5.79 4.17
C GLN A 28 24.41 5.68 5.70
N ASP A 29 25.47 6.23 6.32
CA ASP A 29 25.67 6.21 7.77
C ASP A 29 24.49 6.81 8.56
N ASN A 30 23.86 7.83 7.99
CA ASN A 30 22.69 8.51 8.56
C ASN A 30 21.35 7.89 8.17
N THR A 31 21.32 6.82 7.38
CA THR A 31 20.07 6.12 7.05
C THR A 31 19.44 5.53 8.33
N LYS A 32 18.14 5.79 8.51
CA LYS A 32 17.39 5.40 9.72
C LYS A 32 16.46 4.24 9.51
N LEU A 33 15.95 4.04 8.31
CA LEU A 33 15.04 2.94 7.99
C LEU A 33 14.99 2.65 6.49
N ILE A 34 14.54 1.46 6.15
CA ILE A 34 14.01 1.15 4.82
C ILE A 34 12.49 1.11 4.93
N PHE A 35 11.79 1.76 4.00
CA PHE A 35 10.34 1.79 3.91
C PHE A 35 9.89 1.23 2.57
N PHE A 36 8.90 0.34 2.59
CA PHE A 36 8.33 -0.24 1.37
C PHE A 36 6.84 -0.54 1.54
N GLU A 37 6.13 -0.71 0.43
CA GLU A 37 4.76 -1.22 0.40
C GLU A 37 4.76 -2.72 0.11
N THR A 38 3.97 -3.50 0.84
CA THR A 38 3.86 -4.95 0.61
C THR A 38 3.17 -5.29 -0.71
N LEU A 39 2.32 -4.40 -1.18
CA LEU A 39 1.70 -4.35 -2.50
C LEU A 39 1.77 -2.90 -2.96
N GLY A 40 2.54 -2.64 -4.00
CA GLY A 40 2.77 -1.28 -4.49
C GLY A 40 1.54 -0.65 -5.12
N ASN A 41 1.39 0.65 -4.97
CA ASN A 41 0.35 1.44 -5.63
C ASN A 41 0.96 2.33 -6.71
N PRO A 42 0.53 2.25 -7.99
CA PRO A 42 -0.70 1.58 -8.44
C PRO A 42 -0.53 0.16 -8.98
N ASN A 43 0.69 -0.33 -9.20
CA ASN A 43 0.98 -1.49 -10.04
C ASN A 43 1.04 -2.83 -9.29
N SER A 44 0.77 -2.85 -7.98
CA SER A 44 0.79 -4.08 -7.15
C SER A 44 2.09 -4.90 -7.24
N ASN A 45 3.23 -4.24 -7.50
CA ASN A 45 4.54 -4.87 -7.52
C ASN A 45 4.93 -5.44 -6.16
N LEU A 46 5.76 -6.49 -6.16
CA LEU A 46 6.22 -7.20 -4.96
C LEU A 46 7.72 -7.01 -4.75
N VAL A 47 8.15 -7.16 -3.51
CA VAL A 47 9.56 -7.20 -3.11
C VAL A 47 9.83 -8.44 -2.26
N ASP A 48 11.05 -9.00 -2.31
CA ASP A 48 11.45 -10.08 -1.38
C ASP A 48 11.66 -9.51 0.02
N ILE A 49 10.62 -9.65 0.85
CA ILE A 49 10.57 -9.10 2.21
C ILE A 49 11.69 -9.64 3.09
N GLU A 50 11.96 -10.94 3.06
CA GLU A 50 13.01 -11.54 3.90
C GLU A 50 14.41 -11.13 3.48
N ALA A 51 14.64 -11.00 2.18
CA ALA A 51 15.93 -10.53 1.68
C ALA A 51 16.14 -9.04 2.04
N LEU A 52 15.10 -8.22 1.91
CA LEU A 52 15.12 -6.80 2.28
C LEU A 52 15.32 -6.61 3.80
N ALA A 53 14.69 -7.47 4.62
CA ALA A 53 14.91 -7.46 6.07
C ALA A 53 16.37 -7.76 6.44
N LYS A 54 17.01 -8.72 5.76
CA LYS A 54 18.43 -9.02 5.98
C LYS A 54 19.32 -7.84 5.65
N ILE A 55 19.02 -7.09 4.58
CA ILE A 55 19.75 -5.87 4.21
C ILE A 55 19.59 -4.83 5.31
N ALA A 56 18.36 -4.50 5.73
CA ALA A 56 18.10 -3.53 6.78
C ALA A 56 18.83 -3.88 8.09
N HIS A 57 18.70 -5.12 8.55
CA HIS A 57 19.31 -5.57 9.80
C HIS A 57 20.84 -5.63 9.76
N LYS A 58 21.44 -5.95 8.61
CA LYS A 58 22.89 -5.88 8.40
C LYS A 58 23.45 -4.47 8.69
N HIS A 59 22.69 -3.44 8.37
CA HIS A 59 23.06 -2.04 8.58
C HIS A 59 22.52 -1.46 9.91
N GLY A 60 21.91 -2.29 10.77
CA GLY A 60 21.37 -1.87 12.06
C GLY A 60 20.23 -0.87 11.95
N ILE A 61 19.40 -0.96 10.90
CA ILE A 61 18.24 -0.12 10.69
C ILE A 61 16.97 -0.99 10.60
N PRO A 62 15.81 -0.49 11.09
CA PRO A 62 14.57 -1.24 11.00
C PRO A 62 14.01 -1.26 9.59
N LEU A 63 13.34 -2.36 9.24
CA LEU A 63 12.50 -2.47 8.06
C LEU A 63 11.06 -2.10 8.42
N VAL A 64 10.50 -1.14 7.69
CA VAL A 64 9.14 -0.63 7.88
C VAL A 64 8.31 -0.95 6.63
N ALA A 65 7.17 -1.60 6.82
CA ALA A 65 6.26 -1.94 5.73
C ALA A 65 4.92 -1.21 5.85
N ASP A 66 4.48 -0.57 4.78
CA ASP A 66 3.06 -0.26 4.60
C ASP A 66 2.36 -1.51 4.05
N SER A 67 1.48 -2.07 4.86
CA SER A 67 0.71 -3.28 4.50
C SER A 67 -0.79 -2.98 4.36
N THR A 68 -1.11 -1.76 3.95
CA THR A 68 -2.49 -1.29 3.79
C THR A 68 -3.28 -2.16 2.80
N PHE A 69 -2.68 -2.51 1.66
CA PHE A 69 -3.37 -3.27 0.60
C PHE A 69 -3.46 -4.77 0.90
N ALA A 70 -2.43 -5.32 1.53
CA ALA A 70 -2.44 -6.72 1.93
C ALA A 70 -3.35 -6.97 3.14
N THR A 71 -3.48 -6.00 4.04
CA THR A 71 -4.14 -6.17 5.35
C THR A 71 -3.47 -7.26 6.21
N PRO A 72 -3.70 -7.30 7.51
CA PRO A 72 -3.18 -8.40 8.34
C PRO A 72 -3.82 -9.75 8.03
N TYR A 73 -4.86 -9.77 7.19
CA TYR A 73 -5.53 -11.01 6.77
C TYR A 73 -4.76 -11.74 5.66
N LEU A 74 -4.29 -11.03 4.63
CA LEU A 74 -3.57 -11.66 3.51
C LEU A 74 -2.08 -11.85 3.80
N LEU A 75 -1.47 -10.89 4.53
CA LEU A 75 -0.03 -10.92 4.84
C LEU A 75 0.26 -10.34 6.21
N ARG A 76 1.09 -11.02 6.98
CA ARG A 76 1.65 -10.55 8.24
C ARG A 76 3.17 -10.35 8.10
N PRO A 77 3.64 -9.16 7.66
CA PRO A 77 5.04 -8.94 7.29
C PRO A 77 6.04 -9.18 8.43
N ILE A 78 5.61 -9.04 9.69
CA ILE A 78 6.43 -9.34 10.88
C ILE A 78 6.93 -10.80 10.90
N GLU A 79 6.19 -11.72 10.31
CA GLU A 79 6.57 -13.13 10.21
C GLU A 79 7.75 -13.34 9.25
N TYR A 80 8.01 -12.34 8.39
CA TYR A 80 9.08 -12.34 7.39
C TYR A 80 10.21 -11.35 7.69
N GLY A 81 10.28 -10.84 8.93
CA GLY A 81 11.40 -10.02 9.39
C GLY A 81 11.16 -8.52 9.36
N VAL A 82 9.96 -8.05 9.03
CA VAL A 82 9.60 -6.63 9.16
C VAL A 82 9.51 -6.26 10.64
N ASP A 83 10.08 -5.12 11.00
CA ASP A 83 10.12 -4.64 12.38
C ASP A 83 8.88 -3.83 12.74
N ILE A 84 8.44 -2.99 11.82
CA ILE A 84 7.30 -2.09 12.01
C ILE A 84 6.37 -2.20 10.81
N VAL A 85 5.08 -2.40 11.06
CA VAL A 85 4.05 -2.42 10.03
C VAL A 85 3.10 -1.26 10.25
N VAL A 86 2.81 -0.53 9.17
CA VAL A 86 1.80 0.52 9.17
C VAL A 86 0.63 0.13 8.28
N HIS A 87 -0.56 0.57 8.68
CA HIS A 87 -1.77 0.45 7.88
C HIS A 87 -2.52 1.78 7.87
N SER A 88 -2.92 2.24 6.71
CA SER A 88 -4.02 3.20 6.62
C SER A 88 -5.32 2.46 6.97
N ALA A 89 -5.77 2.59 8.21
CA ALA A 89 -7.02 1.98 8.65
C ALA A 89 -8.25 2.55 7.93
N THR A 90 -8.10 3.74 7.33
CA THR A 90 -9.04 4.38 6.40
C THR A 90 -9.49 3.45 5.27
N LYS A 91 -8.60 2.55 4.82
CA LYS A 91 -8.76 1.67 3.66
C LYS A 91 -9.50 0.37 4.05
N PHE A 92 -9.01 -0.79 3.70
CA PHE A 92 -9.67 -2.07 3.97
C PHE A 92 -10.10 -2.29 5.43
N ILE A 93 -9.32 -1.79 6.41
CA ILE A 93 -9.67 -1.98 7.84
C ILE A 93 -11.02 -1.37 8.15
N GLY A 94 -11.23 -0.08 7.83
CA GLY A 94 -12.53 0.57 7.93
C GLY A 94 -13.50 0.10 6.85
N GLY A 95 -13.03 0.00 5.62
CA GLY A 95 -13.68 -0.60 4.47
C GLY A 95 -14.78 0.23 3.81
N HIS A 96 -15.15 1.40 4.34
CA HIS A 96 -16.32 2.15 3.89
C HIS A 96 -16.01 3.61 3.53
N GLY A 97 -14.75 4.04 3.60
CA GLY A 97 -14.36 5.44 3.30
C GLY A 97 -14.99 6.49 4.23
N THR A 98 -15.53 6.08 5.37
CA THR A 98 -16.33 6.95 6.26
C THR A 98 -15.50 7.60 7.35
N THR A 99 -14.25 7.18 7.57
CA THR A 99 -13.40 7.72 8.63
C THR A 99 -11.93 7.57 8.29
N LEU A 100 -11.12 8.50 8.79
CA LEU A 100 -9.67 8.46 8.69
C LEU A 100 -9.06 7.84 9.95
N GLY A 101 -8.04 7.03 9.76
CA GLY A 101 -7.27 6.45 10.85
C GLY A 101 -6.06 5.67 10.37
N GLY A 102 -5.17 5.35 11.29
CA GLY A 102 -3.97 4.56 11.02
C GLY A 102 -3.68 3.60 12.17
N VAL A 103 -2.92 2.56 11.86
CA VAL A 103 -2.42 1.59 12.85
C VAL A 103 -0.92 1.43 12.63
N ILE A 104 -0.17 1.45 13.72
CA ILE A 104 1.25 1.13 13.75
C ILE A 104 1.41 -0.13 14.62
N VAL A 105 2.03 -1.16 14.06
CA VAL A 105 2.31 -2.42 14.74
C VAL A 105 3.82 -2.57 14.86
N ASP A 106 4.31 -2.59 16.09
CA ASP A 106 5.72 -2.85 16.41
C ASP A 106 5.91 -4.34 16.69
N SER A 107 6.86 -4.97 16.02
CA SER A 107 7.21 -6.38 16.27
C SER A 107 7.79 -6.61 17.68
N GLY A 108 8.35 -5.58 18.28
CA GLY A 108 9.13 -5.66 19.52
C GLY A 108 10.43 -6.42 19.40
N LYS A 109 10.90 -6.73 18.19
CA LYS A 109 12.08 -7.57 17.94
C LYS A 109 13.33 -6.79 17.56
N PHE A 110 13.19 -5.54 17.11
CA PHE A 110 14.32 -4.73 16.70
C PHE A 110 15.15 -4.29 17.92
N ASP A 111 16.44 -4.54 17.86
CA ASP A 111 17.38 -4.18 18.93
C ASP A 111 17.85 -2.72 18.79
N TRP A 112 17.10 -1.80 19.41
CA TRP A 112 17.35 -0.37 19.39
C TRP A 112 18.71 0.00 20.01
N GLU A 113 19.15 -0.71 21.07
CA GLU A 113 20.42 -0.44 21.74
C GLU A 113 21.60 -0.85 20.87
N LYS A 114 21.58 -2.08 20.31
CA LYS A 114 22.63 -2.57 19.43
C LYS A 114 22.74 -1.74 18.16
N SER A 115 21.65 -1.22 17.64
CA SER A 115 21.66 -0.33 16.48
C SER A 115 22.49 0.94 16.71
N GLY A 116 22.39 1.54 17.88
CA GLY A 116 23.08 2.81 18.21
C GLY A 116 22.60 4.02 17.45
N LYS A 117 21.63 3.89 16.56
CA LYS A 117 21.15 4.96 15.66
C LYS A 117 19.96 5.76 16.20
N PHE A 118 19.39 5.35 17.36
CA PHE A 118 18.12 5.87 17.88
C PHE A 118 18.25 6.38 19.32
N PRO A 119 19.05 7.45 19.56
CA PRO A 119 19.29 7.97 20.92
C PRO A 119 17.99 8.39 21.63
N GLN A 120 16.96 8.83 20.88
CA GLN A 120 15.66 9.20 21.45
C GLN A 120 14.95 8.04 22.17
N LEU A 121 15.31 6.78 21.87
CA LEU A 121 14.76 5.60 22.53
C LEU A 121 15.69 5.03 23.60
N THR A 122 17.01 5.14 23.40
CA THR A 122 18.03 4.45 24.18
C THR A 122 18.70 5.34 25.23
N GLU A 123 18.73 6.66 25.04
CA GLU A 123 19.31 7.60 25.99
C GLU A 123 18.30 8.08 27.04
N PRO A 124 18.79 8.54 28.23
CA PRO A 124 17.95 9.11 29.28
C PRO A 124 17.11 10.29 28.77
N ASN A 125 15.80 10.23 28.96
CA ASN A 125 14.88 11.29 28.58
C ASN A 125 14.57 12.22 29.76
N ALA A 126 14.91 13.49 29.63
CA ALA A 126 14.74 14.50 30.70
C ALA A 126 13.25 14.68 31.08
N SER A 127 12.31 14.57 30.13
CA SER A 127 10.88 14.68 30.37
C SER A 127 10.30 13.50 31.11
N TYR A 128 11.04 12.38 31.19
CA TYR A 128 10.65 11.13 31.84
C TYR A 128 11.65 10.73 32.95
N HIS A 129 12.06 11.70 33.77
CA HIS A 129 12.90 11.49 34.95
C HIS A 129 14.26 10.84 34.66
N GLY A 130 14.79 11.00 33.44
CA GLY A 130 16.08 10.44 33.05
C GLY A 130 16.05 8.93 32.75
N ILE A 131 14.89 8.33 32.55
CA ILE A 131 14.75 6.93 32.13
C ILE A 131 14.68 6.88 30.61
N SER A 132 15.35 5.92 29.96
CA SER A 132 15.20 5.69 28.53
C SER A 132 13.94 4.88 28.22
N PHE A 133 13.40 5.00 27.01
CA PHE A 133 12.21 4.23 26.61
C PHE A 133 12.49 2.73 26.52
N VAL A 134 13.70 2.33 26.13
CA VAL A 134 14.11 0.92 26.15
C VAL A 134 14.10 0.36 27.57
N GLN A 135 14.64 1.10 28.55
CA GLN A 135 14.60 0.69 29.96
C GLN A 135 13.17 0.63 30.51
N ALA A 136 12.32 1.59 30.14
CA ALA A 136 10.96 1.71 30.66
C ALA A 136 10.00 0.66 30.07
N ALA A 137 10.15 0.31 28.78
CA ALA A 137 9.15 -0.44 28.04
C ALA A 137 9.71 -1.65 27.27
N GLY A 138 11.03 -1.87 27.27
CA GLY A 138 11.63 -3.01 26.60
C GLY A 138 11.18 -3.17 25.13
N PRO A 139 10.59 -4.30 24.75
CA PRO A 139 10.11 -4.55 23.39
C PRO A 139 9.06 -3.54 22.89
N ALA A 140 8.37 -2.84 23.78
CA ALA A 140 7.37 -1.83 23.42
C ALA A 140 7.95 -0.39 23.39
N ALA A 141 9.26 -0.21 23.41
CA ALA A 141 9.91 1.10 23.49
C ALA A 141 9.45 2.06 22.39
N PHE A 142 9.41 1.59 21.14
CA PHE A 142 9.00 2.41 19.99
C PHE A 142 7.54 2.85 20.10
N ALA A 143 6.62 1.92 20.32
CA ALA A 143 5.21 2.23 20.47
C ALA A 143 4.93 3.13 21.69
N THR A 144 5.69 2.95 22.79
CA THR A 144 5.61 3.79 23.98
C THR A 144 6.09 5.21 23.70
N TYR A 145 7.22 5.36 22.98
CA TYR A 145 7.73 6.67 22.56
C TYR A 145 6.70 7.43 21.71
N ILE A 146 6.09 6.75 20.73
CA ILE A 146 5.05 7.38 19.90
C ILE A 146 3.90 7.92 20.78
N ARG A 147 3.41 7.11 21.74
CA ARG A 147 2.30 7.52 22.61
C ARG A 147 2.71 8.62 23.58
N ALA A 148 3.87 8.49 24.20
CA ALA A 148 4.32 9.38 25.27
C ALA A 148 4.82 10.73 24.75
N ILE A 149 5.39 10.78 23.54
CA ILE A 149 5.98 11.99 22.96
C ILE A 149 5.13 12.46 21.78
N LEU A 150 5.08 11.70 20.68
CA LEU A 150 4.47 12.21 19.45
C LEU A 150 2.99 12.44 19.58
N LEU A 151 2.23 11.45 20.05
CA LEU A 151 0.79 11.58 20.24
C LEU A 151 0.43 12.68 21.22
N ARG A 152 1.11 12.71 22.37
CA ARG A 152 0.88 13.70 23.43
C ARG A 152 1.20 15.12 22.96
N ASP A 153 2.36 15.32 22.35
CA ASP A 153 2.87 16.66 22.06
C ASP A 153 2.26 17.26 20.78
N THR A 154 1.91 16.42 19.78
CA THR A 154 1.21 16.87 18.56
C THR A 154 -0.31 16.89 18.70
N GLY A 155 -0.87 16.16 19.67
CA GLY A 155 -2.31 16.05 19.87
C GLY A 155 -3.03 15.26 18.78
N ALA A 156 -2.34 14.49 17.94
CA ALA A 156 -2.89 13.73 16.81
C ALA A 156 -3.63 12.46 17.27
N ALA A 157 -4.56 12.60 18.23
CA ALA A 157 -5.35 11.50 18.77
C ALA A 157 -6.57 11.21 17.87
N ILE A 158 -6.84 9.91 17.64
CA ILE A 158 -8.04 9.50 16.93
C ILE A 158 -9.29 9.83 17.76
N SER A 159 -10.37 10.27 17.09
CA SER A 159 -11.65 10.48 17.81
C SER A 159 -12.25 9.14 18.24
N PRO A 160 -12.93 9.08 19.39
CA PRO A 160 -13.60 7.85 19.83
C PRO A 160 -14.60 7.30 18.82
N PHE A 161 -15.32 8.19 18.10
CA PHE A 161 -16.27 7.78 17.07
C PHE A 161 -15.56 7.14 15.86
N ASN A 162 -14.45 7.71 15.40
CA ASN A 162 -13.65 7.10 14.35
C ASN A 162 -13.10 5.73 14.77
N ALA A 163 -12.61 5.63 16.02
CA ALA A 163 -12.13 4.35 16.54
C ALA A 163 -13.24 3.29 16.57
N PHE A 164 -14.47 3.68 16.95
CA PHE A 164 -15.65 2.81 16.92
C PHE A 164 -15.95 2.30 15.50
N LEU A 165 -15.97 3.19 14.51
CA LEU A 165 -16.20 2.80 13.10
C LEU A 165 -15.11 1.85 12.58
N LEU A 166 -13.86 2.10 12.92
CA LEU A 166 -12.75 1.22 12.52
C LEU A 166 -12.83 -0.16 13.20
N LEU A 167 -13.23 -0.22 14.47
CA LEU A 167 -13.44 -1.48 15.17
C LEU A 167 -14.57 -2.31 14.53
N GLN A 168 -15.69 -1.67 14.15
CA GLN A 168 -16.73 -2.36 13.37
C GLN A 168 -16.21 -2.89 12.03
N GLY A 169 -15.36 -2.11 11.35
CA GLY A 169 -14.73 -2.55 10.11
C GLY A 169 -13.84 -3.78 10.31
N VAL A 170 -13.08 -3.85 11.40
CA VAL A 170 -12.23 -5.00 11.72
C VAL A 170 -13.03 -6.29 11.89
N GLU A 171 -14.22 -6.23 12.49
CA GLU A 171 -15.05 -7.42 12.73
C GLU A 171 -15.41 -8.18 11.44
N THR A 172 -15.51 -7.47 10.32
CA THR A 172 -15.86 -8.07 9.02
C THR A 172 -14.69 -8.06 8.02
N LEU A 173 -13.49 -7.70 8.46
CA LEU A 173 -12.33 -7.53 7.56
C LEU A 173 -12.05 -8.78 6.73
N SER A 174 -11.97 -9.96 7.36
CA SER A 174 -11.67 -11.21 6.68
C SER A 174 -12.72 -11.54 5.60
N LEU A 175 -14.00 -11.44 5.94
CA LEU A 175 -15.11 -11.71 5.02
C LEU A 175 -15.07 -10.77 3.80
N ARG A 176 -14.78 -9.50 4.04
CA ARG A 176 -14.69 -8.52 2.96
C ARG A 176 -13.48 -8.76 2.07
N VAL A 177 -12.31 -8.99 2.67
CA VAL A 177 -11.08 -9.23 1.91
C VAL A 177 -11.15 -10.51 1.09
N GLU A 178 -11.75 -11.58 1.61
CA GLU A 178 -12.04 -12.80 0.84
C GLU A 178 -12.89 -12.49 -0.39
N ARG A 179 -13.98 -11.74 -0.22
CA ARG A 179 -14.86 -11.35 -1.33
C ARG A 179 -14.15 -10.44 -2.33
N HIS A 180 -13.37 -9.47 -1.87
CA HIS A 180 -12.54 -8.62 -2.74
C HIS A 180 -11.61 -9.45 -3.62
N VAL A 181 -10.89 -10.40 -3.02
CA VAL A 181 -9.96 -11.29 -3.74
C VAL A 181 -10.70 -12.21 -4.71
N GLU A 182 -11.83 -12.79 -4.29
CA GLU A 182 -12.65 -13.64 -5.16
C GLU A 182 -13.13 -12.88 -6.40
N ASN A 183 -13.68 -11.69 -6.21
CA ASN A 183 -14.12 -10.84 -7.30
C ASN A 183 -12.97 -10.45 -8.21
N THR A 184 -11.83 -10.06 -7.61
CA THR A 184 -10.63 -9.66 -8.36
C THR A 184 -10.15 -10.78 -9.27
N LYS A 185 -10.06 -12.03 -8.80
CA LYS A 185 -9.63 -13.16 -9.64
C LYS A 185 -10.50 -13.31 -10.90
N LYS A 186 -11.83 -13.15 -10.76
CA LYS A 186 -12.76 -13.23 -11.89
C LYS A 186 -12.66 -12.04 -12.83
N VAL A 187 -12.41 -10.83 -12.30
CA VAL A 187 -12.17 -9.63 -13.12
C VAL A 187 -10.85 -9.74 -13.88
N LEU A 188 -9.79 -10.25 -13.24
CA LEU A 188 -8.51 -10.49 -13.92
C LEU A 188 -8.66 -11.46 -15.09
N GLU A 189 -9.36 -12.57 -14.89
CA GLU A 189 -9.67 -13.55 -15.95
C GLU A 189 -10.45 -12.91 -17.10
N TYR A 190 -11.46 -12.09 -16.78
CA TYR A 190 -12.25 -11.36 -17.77
C TYR A 190 -11.40 -10.39 -18.58
N LEU A 191 -10.61 -9.55 -17.91
CA LEU A 191 -9.79 -8.53 -18.55
C LEU A 191 -8.67 -9.13 -19.42
N GLN A 192 -8.02 -10.22 -18.97
CA GLN A 192 -6.98 -10.89 -19.75
C GLN A 192 -7.49 -11.43 -21.10
N ASN A 193 -8.76 -11.80 -21.17
CA ASN A 193 -9.38 -12.33 -22.38
C ASN A 193 -10.11 -11.26 -23.22
N HIS A 194 -10.18 -10.02 -22.73
CA HIS A 194 -10.92 -8.97 -23.43
C HIS A 194 -10.12 -8.34 -24.57
N PRO A 195 -10.69 -8.24 -25.80
CA PRO A 195 -9.96 -7.81 -27.02
C PRO A 195 -9.46 -6.36 -26.96
N LEU A 196 -10.04 -5.49 -26.12
CA LEU A 196 -9.64 -4.09 -25.94
C LEU A 196 -8.67 -3.89 -24.77
N VAL A 197 -8.18 -4.93 -24.12
CA VAL A 197 -7.16 -4.87 -23.08
C VAL A 197 -5.80 -5.21 -23.71
N GLU A 198 -4.79 -4.39 -23.41
CA GLU A 198 -3.40 -4.62 -23.84
C GLU A 198 -2.62 -5.37 -22.78
N HIS A 199 -2.76 -4.96 -21.53
CA HIS A 199 -2.01 -5.50 -20.41
C HIS A 199 -2.81 -5.42 -19.11
N VAL A 200 -2.56 -6.35 -18.18
CA VAL A 200 -3.11 -6.34 -16.82
C VAL A 200 -1.97 -6.48 -15.82
N ASN A 201 -1.78 -5.48 -14.98
CA ASN A 201 -0.75 -5.45 -13.95
C ASN A 201 -1.27 -6.05 -12.64
N HIS A 202 -1.00 -7.31 -12.41
CA HIS A 202 -1.29 -7.96 -11.12
C HIS A 202 -0.22 -9.02 -10.83
N PRO A 203 0.27 -9.15 -9.59
CA PRO A 203 1.40 -10.02 -9.28
C PRO A 203 1.15 -11.51 -9.55
N SER A 204 -0.11 -11.96 -9.59
CA SER A 204 -0.43 -13.34 -9.97
C SER A 204 -0.25 -13.63 -11.47
N LEU A 205 -0.14 -12.59 -12.29
CA LEU A 205 -0.05 -12.69 -13.76
C LEU A 205 1.36 -12.44 -14.28
N ASP A 206 2.22 -11.84 -13.48
CA ASP A 206 3.59 -11.53 -13.86
C ASP A 206 4.52 -12.69 -13.44
N PRO A 207 5.16 -13.38 -14.41
CA PRO A 207 6.10 -14.45 -14.13
C PRO A 207 7.25 -14.05 -13.20
N LYS A 208 7.66 -12.76 -13.22
CA LYS A 208 8.69 -12.19 -12.36
C LYS A 208 8.35 -12.32 -10.88
N TYR A 209 7.08 -12.17 -10.53
CA TYR A 209 6.63 -12.21 -9.15
C TYR A 209 6.09 -13.56 -8.68
N GLN A 210 6.05 -14.58 -9.55
CA GLN A 210 5.36 -15.85 -9.27
C GLN A 210 5.82 -16.50 -7.97
N ASP A 211 7.13 -16.55 -7.70
CA ASP A 211 7.66 -17.15 -6.46
C ASP A 211 7.31 -16.33 -5.24
N LEU A 212 7.43 -15.00 -5.32
CA LEU A 212 7.06 -14.09 -4.22
C LEU A 212 5.55 -14.10 -3.97
N TYR A 213 4.74 -14.15 -5.04
CA TYR A 213 3.30 -14.26 -4.93
C TYR A 213 2.88 -15.56 -4.23
N ASN A 214 3.42 -16.69 -4.63
CA ASN A 214 3.13 -17.98 -4.01
C ASN A 214 3.56 -18.01 -2.54
N LYS A 215 4.68 -17.37 -2.21
CA LYS A 215 5.23 -17.32 -0.86
C LYS A 215 4.44 -16.41 0.07
N TYR A 216 4.17 -15.17 -0.36
CA TYR A 216 3.61 -14.14 0.50
C TYR A 216 2.10 -14.00 0.39
N PHE A 217 1.51 -14.39 -0.73
CA PHE A 217 0.10 -14.18 -1.04
C PHE A 217 -0.66 -15.45 -1.48
N PRO A 218 -0.54 -16.57 -0.76
CA PRO A 218 -1.18 -17.83 -1.16
C PRO A 218 -2.72 -17.72 -1.22
N SER A 219 -3.30 -16.78 -0.47
CA SER A 219 -4.75 -16.51 -0.47
C SER A 219 -5.17 -15.44 -1.50
N GLY A 220 -4.22 -14.75 -2.15
CA GLY A 220 -4.45 -13.68 -3.11
C GLY A 220 -3.83 -12.36 -2.68
N ALA A 221 -3.60 -11.45 -3.64
CA ALA A 221 -2.87 -10.19 -3.46
C ALA A 221 -3.80 -8.95 -3.51
N GLY A 222 -4.89 -8.99 -2.76
CA GLY A 222 -5.80 -7.85 -2.66
C GLY A 222 -6.70 -7.64 -3.88
N SER A 223 -7.16 -6.40 -4.08
CA SER A 223 -8.16 -6.08 -5.10
C SER A 223 -7.87 -4.77 -5.84
N ILE A 224 -6.64 -4.28 -5.75
CA ILE A 224 -6.24 -3.03 -6.39
C ILE A 224 -5.16 -3.37 -7.41
N PHE A 225 -5.39 -2.98 -8.66
CA PHE A 225 -4.46 -3.26 -9.75
C PHE A 225 -4.72 -2.30 -10.91
N THR A 226 -3.84 -2.31 -11.91
CA THR A 226 -4.01 -1.53 -13.11
C THR A 226 -4.16 -2.43 -14.34
N PHE A 227 -4.80 -1.89 -15.37
CA PHE A 227 -4.75 -2.46 -16.71
C PHE A 227 -4.63 -1.35 -17.74
N ASP A 228 -4.10 -1.69 -18.90
CA ASP A 228 -3.93 -0.77 -20.02
C ASP A 228 -4.97 -1.12 -21.10
N ILE A 229 -5.82 -0.14 -21.44
CA ILE A 229 -6.81 -0.30 -22.50
C ILE A 229 -6.19 0.02 -23.87
N LYS A 230 -6.62 -0.63 -24.94
CA LYS A 230 -6.19 -0.28 -26.29
C LYS A 230 -6.63 1.14 -26.66
N GLY A 231 -5.68 1.95 -27.11
CA GLY A 231 -5.86 3.36 -27.43
C GLY A 231 -5.03 4.27 -26.53
N GLY A 232 -5.61 5.35 -26.08
CA GLY A 232 -4.95 6.34 -25.24
C GLY A 232 -5.87 6.92 -24.16
N GLU A 233 -5.58 8.16 -23.73
CA GLU A 233 -6.35 8.87 -22.71
C GLU A 233 -7.84 9.01 -23.08
N LYS A 234 -8.15 9.20 -24.38
CA LYS A 234 -9.52 9.36 -24.87
C LYS A 234 -10.35 8.10 -24.63
N GLU A 235 -9.79 6.93 -24.93
CA GLU A 235 -10.42 5.64 -24.75
C GLU A 235 -10.53 5.31 -23.26
N ALA A 236 -9.49 5.57 -22.47
CA ALA A 236 -9.51 5.38 -21.01
C ALA A 236 -10.61 6.23 -20.34
N LYS A 237 -10.76 7.49 -20.73
CA LYS A 237 -11.83 8.36 -20.21
C LYS A 237 -13.21 7.90 -20.64
N ALA A 238 -13.39 7.54 -21.92
CA ALA A 238 -14.68 7.03 -22.41
C ALA A 238 -15.12 5.76 -21.69
N PHE A 239 -14.16 4.86 -21.41
CA PHE A 239 -14.41 3.68 -20.59
C PHE A 239 -14.88 4.06 -19.19
N ILE A 240 -14.13 4.92 -18.49
CA ILE A 240 -14.43 5.31 -17.10
C ILE A 240 -15.76 6.04 -16.99
N ASP A 241 -16.05 6.96 -17.92
CA ASP A 241 -17.26 7.81 -17.89
C ASP A 241 -18.55 6.99 -18.13
N ALA A 242 -18.44 5.81 -18.72
CA ALA A 242 -19.57 4.93 -18.99
C ALA A 242 -19.88 3.95 -17.84
N LEU A 243 -19.03 3.86 -16.81
CA LEU A 243 -19.25 2.97 -15.67
C LEU A 243 -20.32 3.54 -14.73
N GLU A 244 -21.20 2.68 -14.22
CA GLU A 244 -22.29 3.05 -13.32
C GLU A 244 -22.09 2.50 -11.89
N ILE A 245 -21.44 1.33 -11.75
CA ILE A 245 -21.13 0.71 -10.46
C ILE A 245 -19.81 1.25 -9.92
N PHE A 246 -18.80 1.34 -10.78
CA PHE A 246 -17.51 1.91 -10.38
C PHE A 246 -17.62 3.42 -10.20
N SER A 247 -17.36 3.89 -8.99
CA SER A 247 -17.29 5.33 -8.74
C SER A 247 -15.92 5.89 -9.13
N LEU A 248 -15.91 6.97 -9.92
CA LEU A 248 -14.69 7.74 -10.18
C LEU A 248 -14.31 8.52 -8.93
N LEU A 249 -13.39 7.96 -8.16
CA LEU A 249 -12.99 8.51 -6.85
C LEU A 249 -11.53 8.18 -6.56
N ALA A 250 -10.75 9.20 -6.17
CA ALA A 250 -9.35 9.06 -5.76
C ALA A 250 -9.19 8.37 -4.39
N ASN A 251 -9.84 7.22 -4.21
CA ASN A 251 -9.72 6.33 -3.06
C ASN A 251 -9.49 4.91 -3.55
N VAL A 252 -9.28 3.98 -2.63
CA VAL A 252 -9.09 2.54 -2.89
C VAL A 252 -9.53 1.74 -1.67
N ALA A 253 -9.71 0.43 -1.85
CA ALA A 253 -9.94 -0.49 -0.74
C ALA A 253 -11.24 -0.21 0.03
N ASP A 254 -12.25 0.24 -0.70
CA ASP A 254 -13.63 0.40 -0.23
C ASP A 254 -14.44 -0.85 -0.57
N VAL A 255 -15.51 -1.11 0.16
CA VAL A 255 -16.49 -2.17 -0.19
C VAL A 255 -17.13 -1.94 -1.56
N LYS A 256 -17.11 -0.69 -2.04
CA LYS A 256 -17.55 -0.28 -3.37
C LYS A 256 -16.42 -0.38 -4.37
N SER A 257 -16.75 -0.75 -5.59
CA SER A 257 -15.82 -0.69 -6.71
C SER A 257 -15.49 0.75 -7.09
N LEU A 258 -14.20 1.03 -7.25
CA LEU A 258 -13.68 2.36 -7.58
C LEU A 258 -12.78 2.30 -8.80
N VAL A 259 -12.76 3.39 -9.56
CA VAL A 259 -11.92 3.54 -10.76
C VAL A 259 -11.26 4.91 -10.77
N ILE A 260 -10.05 4.98 -11.29
CA ILE A 260 -9.40 6.25 -11.67
C ILE A 260 -8.56 6.07 -12.94
N HIS A 261 -8.28 7.20 -13.59
CA HIS A 261 -7.19 7.35 -14.54
C HIS A 261 -5.98 7.96 -13.81
N PRO A 262 -4.95 7.17 -13.43
CA PRO A 262 -3.88 7.64 -12.54
C PRO A 262 -3.18 8.89 -13.07
N LYS A 263 -2.84 8.92 -14.36
CA LYS A 263 -2.09 10.00 -14.98
C LYS A 263 -2.78 11.37 -14.86
N THR A 264 -4.11 11.43 -14.96
CA THR A 264 -4.85 12.71 -14.90
C THR A 264 -5.45 13.01 -13.51
N THR A 265 -5.26 12.12 -12.52
CA THR A 265 -5.84 12.28 -11.18
C THR A 265 -4.77 12.20 -10.09
N THR A 266 -4.57 11.04 -9.48
CA THR A 266 -3.73 10.85 -8.29
C THR A 266 -2.23 11.03 -8.53
N HIS A 267 -1.77 10.89 -9.77
CA HIS A 267 -0.36 11.00 -10.16
C HIS A 267 -0.09 12.17 -11.11
N SER A 268 -1.05 13.08 -11.29
CA SER A 268 -0.95 14.19 -12.27
C SER A 268 0.22 15.16 -12.03
N GLN A 269 0.86 15.11 -10.87
CA GLN A 269 2.04 15.92 -10.55
C GLN A 269 3.38 15.29 -10.96
N LEU A 270 3.36 14.03 -11.43
CA LEU A 270 4.59 13.36 -11.86
C LEU A 270 5.08 13.92 -13.20
N SER A 271 6.39 13.89 -13.39
CA SER A 271 7.03 14.15 -14.67
C SER A 271 6.86 12.98 -15.65
N GLU A 272 7.07 13.22 -16.94
CA GLU A 272 7.03 12.13 -17.95
C GLU A 272 8.08 11.02 -17.67
N GLN A 273 9.22 11.38 -17.08
CA GLN A 273 10.21 10.39 -16.69
C GLN A 273 9.67 9.48 -15.57
N GLU A 274 9.07 10.07 -14.52
CA GLU A 274 8.48 9.32 -13.40
C GLU A 274 7.29 8.47 -13.83
N PHE A 275 6.46 8.94 -14.78
CA PHE A 275 5.40 8.12 -15.38
C PHE A 275 5.96 6.87 -16.05
N ASN A 276 7.03 7.01 -16.84
CA ASN A 276 7.68 5.88 -17.50
C ASN A 276 8.30 4.90 -16.49
N GLU A 277 8.98 5.41 -15.46
CA GLU A 277 9.57 4.60 -14.38
C GLU A 277 8.50 3.83 -13.61
N GLN A 278 7.35 4.44 -13.35
CA GLN A 278 6.22 3.83 -12.68
C GLN A 278 5.29 3.05 -13.62
N LYS A 279 5.57 3.00 -14.93
CA LYS A 279 4.76 2.32 -15.95
C LYS A 279 3.29 2.78 -15.92
N ILE A 280 3.08 4.09 -15.80
CA ILE A 280 1.77 4.73 -15.86
C ILE A 280 1.67 5.42 -17.22
N PHE A 281 0.82 4.89 -18.10
CA PHE A 281 0.66 5.39 -19.47
C PHE A 281 -0.66 6.16 -19.62
N ASP A 282 -0.87 6.78 -20.81
CA ASP A 282 -2.11 7.50 -21.13
C ASP A 282 -3.35 6.62 -21.16
N ASN A 283 -3.17 5.32 -21.34
CA ASN A 283 -4.22 4.31 -21.38
C ASN A 283 -4.33 3.46 -20.12
N THR A 284 -3.57 3.78 -19.06
CA THR A 284 -3.59 3.04 -17.81
C THR A 284 -4.80 3.41 -16.94
N ILE A 285 -5.56 2.42 -16.55
CA ILE A 285 -6.72 2.53 -15.65
C ILE A 285 -6.43 1.75 -14.38
N ARG A 286 -6.67 2.34 -13.20
CA ARG A 286 -6.59 1.65 -11.91
C ARG A 286 -7.99 1.28 -11.43
N LEU A 287 -8.17 0.01 -11.10
CA LEU A 287 -9.37 -0.50 -10.45
C LEU A 287 -9.11 -0.81 -8.98
N SER A 288 -10.11 -0.59 -8.15
CA SER A 288 -10.24 -1.13 -6.80
C SER A 288 -11.54 -1.91 -6.76
N ILE A 289 -11.44 -3.23 -6.84
CA ILE A 289 -12.61 -4.11 -6.96
C ILE A 289 -13.30 -4.22 -5.60
N GLY A 290 -14.59 -3.95 -5.58
CA GLY A 290 -15.44 -4.00 -4.39
C GLY A 290 -16.02 -5.39 -4.09
N THR A 291 -17.06 -5.38 -3.26
CA THR A 291 -17.72 -6.61 -2.78
C THR A 291 -19.07 -6.87 -3.43
N GLU A 292 -19.42 -6.10 -4.45
CA GLU A 292 -20.68 -6.22 -5.20
C GLU A 292 -20.79 -7.59 -5.88
N ASN A 293 -21.95 -7.88 -6.46
CA ASN A 293 -22.13 -9.10 -7.25
C ASN A 293 -21.19 -9.09 -8.46
N ILE A 294 -20.42 -10.16 -8.63
CA ILE A 294 -19.42 -10.23 -9.70
C ILE A 294 -20.00 -10.10 -11.11
N ASN A 295 -21.21 -10.60 -11.34
CA ASN A 295 -21.83 -10.47 -12.65
C ASN A 295 -22.17 -9.02 -12.97
N ASP A 296 -22.56 -8.24 -11.96
CA ASP A 296 -22.85 -6.83 -12.13
C ASP A 296 -21.54 -6.04 -12.37
N ILE A 297 -20.46 -6.36 -11.63
CA ILE A 297 -19.13 -5.78 -11.87
C ILE A 297 -18.67 -6.02 -13.31
N ILE A 298 -18.77 -7.26 -13.80
CA ILE A 298 -18.36 -7.60 -15.18
C ILE A 298 -19.26 -6.93 -16.21
N ALA A 299 -20.56 -6.86 -15.97
CA ALA A 299 -21.48 -6.16 -16.87
C ALA A 299 -21.20 -4.67 -16.98
N ASP A 300 -20.83 -4.03 -15.87
CA ASP A 300 -20.43 -2.63 -15.83
C ASP A 300 -19.11 -2.38 -16.59
N LEU A 301 -18.12 -3.26 -16.44
CA LEU A 301 -16.88 -3.20 -17.21
C LEU A 301 -17.13 -3.37 -18.72
N GLU A 302 -18.02 -4.31 -19.13
CA GLU A 302 -18.39 -4.48 -20.53
C GLU A 302 -19.08 -3.23 -21.10
N GLN A 303 -19.96 -2.58 -20.33
CA GLN A 303 -20.56 -1.29 -20.69
C GLN A 303 -19.48 -0.24 -20.97
N GLY A 304 -18.43 -0.16 -20.14
CA GLY A 304 -17.29 0.70 -20.38
C GLY A 304 -16.58 0.40 -21.69
N PHE A 305 -16.35 -0.88 -22.02
CA PHE A 305 -15.75 -1.29 -23.29
C PHE A 305 -16.65 -1.02 -24.50
N ASP A 306 -17.96 -1.15 -24.33
CA ASP A 306 -18.93 -0.81 -25.41
C ASP A 306 -18.90 0.68 -25.75
N ALA A 307 -18.72 1.56 -24.78
CA ALA A 307 -18.53 2.98 -25.01
C ALA A 307 -17.24 3.25 -25.83
N VAL A 308 -16.16 2.52 -25.56
CA VAL A 308 -14.92 2.63 -26.35
C VAL A 308 -15.10 2.10 -27.78
N LYS A 309 -15.83 0.99 -27.97
CA LYS A 309 -16.19 0.48 -29.32
C LYS A 309 -16.96 1.53 -30.10
N ALA A 310 -17.96 2.16 -29.47
CA ALA A 310 -18.78 3.21 -30.08
C ALA A 310 -17.98 4.47 -30.41
N LEU A 311 -16.92 4.79 -29.65
CA LEU A 311 -16.05 5.93 -29.92
C LEU A 311 -15.21 5.76 -31.18
N ASN A 312 -14.90 4.52 -31.56
CA ASN A 312 -14.01 4.15 -32.65
C ASN A 312 -14.77 3.58 -33.88
N ALA A 313 -16.11 3.57 -33.86
CA ALA A 313 -16.98 3.15 -34.92
C ALA A 313 -17.33 4.33 -35.85
#